data_74a9c63175e18a6dd706971035be39f4
#
_entry.id   74a9c63175e18a6dd706971035be39f4
#
_cell.length_a   1.000
_cell.length_b   1.000
_cell.length_c   1.000
_cell.angle_alpha   90.00
_cell.angle_beta   90.00
_cell.angle_gamma   90.00
#
_symmetry.space_group_name_H-M   'P 1'
#
loop_
_entity.id
_entity.type
_entity.pdbx_description
1 polymer ?
#
loop_
_entity_poly.entity_id
_entity_poly.type
_entity_poly.pdbx_seq_one_letter_code
_entity_poly.pdbx_strand_id
1 'polypeptide(L)'
;MEKTKGIKIKMSQVFKNDIVYPVSIIKLDKKEDVENFKEEELLIISGTTKGHGFQGPVKRYSFAGGPKTHGQKNRLRAPGSIGSTAPQRVLPGRKMAGRMGGVRKTIKNLKVVSVDKENGLILILGSVPGNNRSRVEIRKAISVK
;
A
#
# COMPACT_ATOMS: atom_id res chain seq x y z
N MET A 1 -12.27 -1.77 19.07
CA MET A 1 -12.21 -2.59 17.84
C MET A 1 -11.08 -3.56 17.94
N GLU A 2 -11.40 -4.80 17.80
CA GLU A 2 -10.43 -5.89 17.86
C GLU A 2 -9.51 -5.85 16.63
N LYS A 3 -8.21 -6.05 16.85
CA LYS A 3 -7.19 -6.05 15.81
C LYS A 3 -6.71 -7.48 15.64
N THR A 4 -6.97 -8.06 14.49
CA THR A 4 -6.43 -9.36 14.14
C THR A 4 -5.12 -9.18 13.39
N LYS A 5 -4.13 -10.02 13.68
CA LYS A 5 -2.83 -10.02 13.02
C LYS A 5 -2.74 -11.19 12.04
N GLY A 6 -2.00 -10.98 10.96
CA GLY A 6 -1.77 -12.02 9.98
C GLY A 6 -0.54 -11.75 9.13
N ILE A 7 -0.23 -12.69 8.26
CA ILE A 7 0.92 -12.66 7.36
C ILE A 7 0.41 -12.69 5.92
N LYS A 8 0.83 -11.73 5.11
CA LYS A 8 0.58 -11.73 3.67
C LYS A 8 1.40 -12.85 3.02
N ILE A 9 0.75 -13.85 2.44
CA ILE A 9 1.46 -14.96 1.78
C ILE A 9 1.89 -14.57 0.37
N LYS A 10 0.93 -14.31 -0.50
CA LYS A 10 1.14 -13.96 -1.91
C LYS A 10 -0.10 -13.26 -2.47
N MET A 11 0.01 -12.81 -3.71
CA MET A 11 -1.15 -12.45 -4.52
C MET A 11 -1.48 -13.60 -5.48
N SER A 12 -2.76 -13.76 -5.77
CA SER A 12 -3.31 -14.74 -6.69
C SER A 12 -4.53 -14.15 -7.39
N GLN A 13 -5.25 -14.97 -8.10
CA GLN A 13 -6.50 -14.61 -8.75
C GLN A 13 -7.56 -15.69 -8.49
N VAL A 14 -8.81 -15.26 -8.44
CA VAL A 14 -9.98 -16.12 -8.31
C VAL A 14 -10.92 -15.80 -9.47
N PHE A 15 -11.41 -16.85 -10.14
CA PHE A 15 -12.41 -16.74 -11.20
C PHE A 15 -13.80 -16.94 -10.58
N LYS A 16 -14.68 -15.99 -10.83
CA LYS A 16 -16.09 -16.08 -10.41
C LYS A 16 -16.96 -15.46 -11.50
N ASN A 17 -17.89 -16.23 -12.06
CA ASN A 17 -18.78 -15.80 -13.15
C ASN A 17 -18.02 -15.19 -14.34
N ASP A 18 -16.98 -15.87 -14.86
CA ASP A 18 -16.11 -15.44 -15.96
C ASP A 18 -15.32 -14.13 -15.71
N ILE A 19 -15.37 -13.60 -14.49
CA ILE A 19 -14.65 -12.41 -14.07
C ILE A 19 -13.44 -12.82 -13.23
N VAL A 20 -12.29 -12.22 -13.53
CA VAL A 20 -11.05 -12.43 -12.76
C VAL A 20 -10.95 -11.42 -11.62
N TYR A 21 -10.89 -11.91 -10.40
CA TYR A 21 -10.68 -11.10 -9.20
C TYR A 21 -9.24 -11.26 -8.72
N PRO A 22 -8.41 -10.19 -8.79
CA PRO A 22 -7.08 -10.25 -8.19
C PRO A 22 -7.21 -10.24 -6.67
N VAL A 23 -6.59 -11.21 -6.00
CA VAL A 23 -6.70 -11.36 -4.54
C VAL A 23 -5.34 -11.39 -3.86
N SER A 24 -5.29 -10.85 -2.66
CA SER A 24 -4.18 -11.04 -1.72
C SER A 24 -4.57 -12.10 -0.70
N ILE A 25 -3.73 -13.11 -0.53
CA ILE A 25 -3.93 -14.20 0.44
C ILE A 25 -3.20 -13.84 1.72
N ILE A 26 -3.95 -13.78 2.81
CA ILE A 26 -3.45 -13.51 4.16
C ILE A 26 -3.73 -14.71 5.04
N LYS A 27 -2.71 -15.21 5.73
CA LYS A 27 -2.82 -16.21 6.78
C LYS A 27 -2.94 -15.50 8.12
N LEU A 28 -3.96 -15.81 8.88
CA LEU A 28 -4.11 -15.29 10.24
C LEU A 28 -3.18 -16.00 11.20
N ASP A 29 -2.73 -15.28 12.22
CA ASP A 29 -1.86 -15.83 13.26
C ASP A 29 -2.62 -16.88 14.11
N LYS A 30 -3.92 -16.63 14.35
CA LYS A 30 -4.82 -17.56 15.04
C LYS A 30 -5.89 -18.04 14.04
N LYS A 31 -6.05 -19.35 13.90
CA LYS A 31 -7.07 -19.92 13.00
C LYS A 31 -8.50 -19.59 13.46
N GLU A 32 -8.74 -19.52 14.77
CA GLU A 32 -10.03 -19.19 15.37
C GLU A 32 -10.54 -17.80 14.94
N ASP A 33 -9.63 -16.85 14.72
CA ASP A 33 -10.00 -15.50 14.29
C ASP A 33 -10.64 -15.47 12.89
N VAL A 34 -10.49 -16.54 12.10
CA VAL A 34 -11.07 -16.65 10.75
C VAL A 34 -12.61 -16.67 10.79
N GLU A 35 -13.17 -17.24 11.83
CA GLU A 35 -14.64 -17.33 11.99
C GLU A 35 -15.30 -15.96 12.16
N ASN A 36 -14.51 -14.98 12.61
CA ASN A 36 -14.98 -13.62 12.77
C ASN A 36 -15.19 -12.89 11.44
N PHE A 37 -14.65 -13.41 10.32
CA PHE A 37 -14.74 -12.76 9.01
C PHE A 37 -15.74 -13.45 8.11
N LYS A 38 -16.52 -12.63 7.38
CA LYS A 38 -17.52 -13.11 6.42
C LYS A 38 -17.13 -12.69 5.01
N GLU A 39 -17.58 -13.45 4.02
CA GLU A 39 -17.47 -13.03 2.62
C GLU A 39 -18.21 -11.71 2.41
N GLU A 40 -17.73 -10.92 1.47
CA GLU A 40 -18.24 -9.59 1.13
C GLU A 40 -18.06 -8.51 2.22
N GLU A 41 -17.51 -8.85 3.38
CA GLU A 41 -17.23 -7.90 4.45
C GLU A 41 -16.11 -6.92 4.05
N LEU A 42 -16.25 -5.66 4.47
CA LEU A 42 -15.25 -4.63 4.23
C LEU A 42 -14.24 -4.58 5.39
N LEU A 43 -12.97 -4.58 5.04
CA LEU A 43 -11.86 -4.58 5.99
C LEU A 43 -10.99 -3.34 5.83
N ILE A 44 -10.32 -3.00 6.93
CA ILE A 44 -9.24 -2.00 7.00
C ILE A 44 -7.95 -2.75 7.29
N ILE A 45 -6.97 -2.63 6.41
CA ILE A 45 -5.70 -3.34 6.53
C ILE A 45 -4.55 -2.35 6.63
N SER A 46 -3.74 -2.54 7.66
CA SER A 46 -2.52 -1.76 7.88
C SER A 46 -1.30 -2.67 7.76
N GLY A 47 -0.29 -2.20 7.07
CA GLY A 47 0.97 -2.91 6.91
C GLY A 47 2.11 -1.95 6.54
N THR A 48 3.34 -2.46 6.57
CA THR A 48 4.52 -1.69 6.16
C THR A 48 4.72 -1.85 4.66
N THR A 49 4.80 -0.75 3.94
CA THR A 49 4.99 -0.75 2.48
C THR A 49 6.37 -1.28 2.09
N LYS A 50 6.51 -1.76 0.85
CA LYS A 50 7.82 -2.14 0.30
C LYS A 50 8.78 -0.97 0.37
N GLY A 51 9.99 -1.20 0.86
CA GLY A 51 11.06 -0.21 0.83
C GLY A 51 11.68 -0.11 -0.55
N HIS A 52 12.02 1.11 -0.96
CA HIS A 52 12.68 1.40 -2.24
C HIS A 52 14.03 2.10 -2.06
N GLY A 53 14.52 2.21 -0.83
CA GLY A 53 15.75 2.92 -0.52
C GLY A 53 15.62 4.44 -0.74
N PHE A 54 16.75 5.10 -0.97
CA PHE A 54 16.80 6.52 -1.29
C PHE A 54 16.35 6.74 -2.74
N GLN A 55 15.36 7.61 -2.95
CA GLN A 55 14.82 7.92 -4.27
C GLN A 55 14.78 9.41 -4.52
N GLY A 56 15.04 9.79 -5.77
CA GLY A 56 14.94 11.17 -6.24
C GLY A 56 13.49 11.67 -6.36
N PRO A 57 13.30 12.98 -6.55
CA PRO A 57 11.99 13.62 -6.56
C PRO A 57 11.08 13.13 -7.69
N VAL A 58 11.64 12.75 -8.83
CA VAL A 58 10.87 12.22 -9.96
C VAL A 58 10.15 10.92 -9.58
N LYS A 59 10.86 9.94 -8.97
CA LYS A 59 10.25 8.67 -8.57
C LYS A 59 9.42 8.80 -7.29
N ARG A 60 9.88 9.60 -6.33
CA ARG A 60 9.25 9.70 -5.01
C ARG A 60 7.95 10.51 -5.05
N TYR A 61 7.90 11.56 -5.86
CA TYR A 61 6.79 12.52 -5.90
C TYR A 61 6.23 12.78 -7.28
N SER A 62 6.67 12.05 -8.30
CA SER A 62 6.23 12.20 -9.70
C SER A 62 6.51 13.59 -10.27
N PHE A 63 7.64 14.20 -9.91
CA PHE A 63 8.05 15.47 -10.50
C PHE A 63 8.39 15.29 -11.97
N ALA A 64 8.04 16.26 -12.81
CA ALA A 64 8.26 16.21 -14.25
C ALA A 64 9.75 16.15 -14.63
N GLY A 65 10.59 16.82 -13.84
CA GLY A 65 11.99 17.02 -14.18
C GLY A 65 12.18 18.11 -15.24
N GLY A 66 13.37 18.14 -15.87
CA GLY A 66 13.69 19.07 -16.95
C GLY A 66 13.30 18.53 -18.33
N PRO A 67 13.42 19.36 -19.38
CA PRO A 67 13.17 18.93 -20.77
C PRO A 67 14.14 17.83 -21.18
N LYS A 68 13.73 16.97 -22.13
CA LYS A 68 14.56 15.86 -22.60
C LYS A 68 15.40 16.21 -23.83
N THR A 69 15.17 17.35 -24.44
CA THR A 69 15.79 17.81 -25.70
C THR A 69 16.21 19.28 -25.57
N HIS A 70 16.58 19.91 -26.69
CA HIS A 70 16.94 21.33 -26.78
C HIS A 70 18.12 21.74 -25.89
N GLY A 71 19.20 20.96 -25.92
CA GLY A 71 20.44 21.28 -25.20
C GLY A 71 20.44 20.98 -23.71
N GLN A 72 19.42 20.30 -23.20
CA GLN A 72 19.40 19.83 -21.81
C GLN A 72 20.56 18.86 -21.56
N LYS A 73 21.39 19.13 -20.52
CA LYS A 73 22.57 18.31 -20.19
C LYS A 73 22.38 17.51 -18.92
N ASN A 74 22.26 18.15 -17.76
CA ASN A 74 22.35 17.50 -16.45
C ASN A 74 21.17 17.74 -15.50
N ARG A 75 20.09 18.39 -15.95
CA ARG A 75 18.91 18.71 -15.12
C ARG A 75 17.68 17.85 -15.40
N LEU A 76 17.82 16.79 -16.17
CA LEU A 76 16.68 15.95 -16.60
C LEU A 76 15.82 15.42 -15.42
N ARG A 77 16.47 15.02 -14.33
CA ARG A 77 15.77 14.47 -13.16
C ARG A 77 15.91 15.36 -11.91
N ALA A 78 16.18 16.63 -12.09
CA ALA A 78 16.32 17.59 -11.01
C ALA A 78 14.95 17.98 -10.42
N PRO A 79 14.87 18.37 -9.13
CA PRO A 79 13.63 18.77 -8.47
C PRO A 79 13.09 20.12 -8.96
N GLY A 80 13.92 20.93 -9.62
CA GLY A 80 13.59 22.33 -9.96
C GLY A 80 13.75 23.26 -8.76
N SER A 81 13.08 24.40 -8.78
CA SER A 81 13.14 25.38 -7.70
C SER A 81 12.62 24.82 -6.38
N ILE A 82 13.30 25.10 -5.29
CA ILE A 82 12.92 24.67 -3.95
C ILE A 82 12.19 25.73 -3.13
N GLY A 83 12.06 26.95 -3.65
CA GLY A 83 11.34 28.05 -2.99
C GLY A 83 11.40 29.36 -3.75
N SER A 84 10.71 30.35 -3.21
CA SER A 84 10.74 31.74 -3.68
C SER A 84 11.85 32.54 -2.99
N THR A 85 12.18 33.73 -3.52
CA THR A 85 13.13 34.67 -2.94
C THR A 85 12.72 35.11 -1.52
N ALA A 86 11.47 35.34 -1.29
CA ALA A 86 10.89 35.59 0.03
C ALA A 86 10.01 34.39 0.43
N PRO A 87 10.25 33.77 1.58
CA PRO A 87 10.93 34.20 2.82
C PRO A 87 12.43 33.86 2.94
N GLN A 88 13.17 33.66 1.89
CA GLN A 88 14.63 33.35 1.86
C GLN A 88 15.03 32.09 2.64
N ARG A 89 14.12 31.14 2.75
CA ARG A 89 14.34 29.82 3.37
C ARG A 89 13.50 28.77 2.67
N VAL A 90 13.91 27.50 2.79
CA VAL A 90 13.09 26.38 2.35
C VAL A 90 12.01 26.13 3.40
N LEU A 91 10.74 26.13 2.99
CA LEU A 91 9.62 25.88 3.88
C LEU A 91 9.60 24.42 4.37
N PRO A 92 9.24 24.18 5.65
CA PRO A 92 9.06 22.81 6.16
C PRO A 92 8.06 22.03 5.29
N GLY A 93 8.31 20.73 5.13
CA GLY A 93 7.46 19.86 4.31
C GLY A 93 7.73 19.93 2.79
N ARG A 94 8.71 20.70 2.34
CA ARG A 94 9.10 20.70 0.92
C ARG A 94 9.47 19.30 0.45
N LYS A 95 8.88 18.89 -0.67
CA LYS A 95 9.12 17.57 -1.27
C LYS A 95 10.53 17.50 -1.86
N MET A 96 11.39 16.67 -1.29
CA MET A 96 12.78 16.45 -1.69
C MET A 96 13.09 14.97 -1.81
N ALA A 97 14.26 14.65 -2.40
CA ALA A 97 14.80 13.31 -2.40
C ALA A 97 14.90 12.75 -0.98
N GLY A 98 14.81 11.43 -0.83
CA GLY A 98 14.92 10.76 0.45
C GLY A 98 14.39 9.34 0.41
N ARG A 99 14.29 8.69 1.58
CA ARG A 99 13.80 7.32 1.69
C ARG A 99 12.36 7.21 1.22
N MET A 100 12.10 6.23 0.34
CA MET A 100 10.78 5.91 -0.16
C MET A 100 10.35 4.52 0.31
N GLY A 101 9.13 4.40 0.80
CA GLY A 101 8.61 3.15 1.33
C GLY A 101 9.17 2.80 2.71
N GLY A 102 8.89 1.57 3.18
CA GLY A 102 9.20 1.15 4.55
C GLY A 102 8.40 1.90 5.61
N VAL A 103 7.26 2.48 5.23
CA VAL A 103 6.37 3.22 6.11
C VAL A 103 5.05 2.48 6.29
N ARG A 104 4.40 2.67 7.43
CA ARG A 104 3.07 2.11 7.68
C ARG A 104 2.04 2.78 6.77
N LYS A 105 1.27 1.96 6.06
CA LYS A 105 0.15 2.40 5.22
C LYS A 105 -1.09 1.62 5.60
N THR A 106 -2.22 2.32 5.67
CA THR A 106 -3.54 1.73 5.91
C THR A 106 -4.38 1.86 4.65
N ILE A 107 -4.98 0.76 4.21
CA ILE A 107 -5.95 0.73 3.12
C ILE A 107 -7.30 0.39 3.74
N LYS A 108 -8.31 1.17 3.40
CA LYS A 108 -9.68 1.01 3.89
C LYS A 108 -10.55 0.36 2.82
N ASN A 109 -11.66 -0.22 3.25
CA ASN A 109 -12.72 -0.76 2.38
C ASN A 109 -12.23 -1.85 1.42
N LEU A 110 -11.34 -2.71 1.88
CA LEU A 110 -10.94 -3.91 1.14
C LEU A 110 -12.00 -5.01 1.37
N LYS A 111 -12.53 -5.56 0.28
CA LYS A 111 -13.59 -6.57 0.32
C LYS A 111 -13.00 -7.97 0.49
N VAL A 112 -13.61 -8.78 1.35
CA VAL A 112 -13.29 -10.21 1.47
C VAL A 112 -13.97 -10.95 0.31
N VAL A 113 -13.19 -11.72 -0.44
CA VAL A 113 -13.68 -12.53 -1.57
C VAL A 113 -14.08 -13.92 -1.10
N SER A 114 -13.24 -14.53 -0.26
CA SER A 114 -13.49 -15.87 0.28
C SER A 114 -12.73 -16.07 1.59
N VAL A 115 -13.20 -16.99 2.42
CA VAL A 115 -12.64 -17.33 3.72
C VAL A 115 -12.41 -18.84 3.79
N ASP A 116 -11.17 -19.27 3.97
CA ASP A 116 -10.79 -20.67 4.15
C ASP A 116 -10.53 -20.94 5.64
N LYS A 117 -11.50 -21.58 6.29
CA LYS A 117 -11.47 -21.87 7.73
C LYS A 117 -10.46 -22.96 8.08
N GLU A 118 -10.28 -23.95 7.21
CA GLU A 118 -9.39 -25.09 7.47
C GLU A 118 -7.93 -24.67 7.54
N ASN A 119 -7.51 -23.81 6.59
CA ASN A 119 -6.14 -23.36 6.49
C ASN A 119 -5.87 -22.03 7.22
N GLY A 120 -6.90 -21.38 7.73
CA GLY A 120 -6.78 -20.07 8.39
C GLY A 120 -6.45 -18.93 7.43
N LEU A 121 -7.00 -18.96 6.19
CA LEU A 121 -6.69 -18.00 5.14
C LEU A 121 -7.88 -17.10 4.84
N ILE A 122 -7.57 -15.84 4.56
CA ILE A 122 -8.54 -14.87 4.04
C ILE A 122 -8.05 -14.36 2.68
N LEU A 123 -8.92 -14.43 1.68
CA LEU A 123 -8.69 -13.90 0.35
C LEU A 123 -9.34 -12.52 0.24
N ILE A 124 -8.55 -11.50 0.00
CA ILE A 124 -8.98 -10.10 -0.01
C ILE A 124 -8.80 -9.53 -1.40
N LEU A 125 -9.83 -8.86 -1.91
CA LEU A 125 -9.81 -8.23 -3.22
C LEU A 125 -8.74 -7.14 -3.29
N GLY A 126 -7.85 -7.25 -4.29
CA GLY A 126 -6.82 -6.27 -4.58
C GLY A 126 -5.53 -6.44 -3.79
N SER A 127 -4.75 -5.38 -3.74
CA SER A 127 -3.40 -5.40 -3.16
C SER A 127 -3.40 -4.97 -1.70
N VAL A 128 -2.56 -5.62 -0.90
CA VAL A 128 -2.32 -5.32 0.51
C VAL A 128 -0.88 -4.79 0.67
N PRO A 129 -0.62 -3.82 1.56
CA PRO A 129 0.71 -3.27 1.77
C PRO A 129 1.74 -4.34 2.17
N GLY A 130 2.96 -4.17 1.72
CA GLY A 130 4.11 -4.98 2.13
C GLY A 130 4.53 -6.05 1.13
N ASN A 131 5.64 -6.69 1.46
CA ASN A 131 6.21 -7.82 0.73
C ASN A 131 5.41 -9.10 1.04
N ASN A 132 5.68 -10.17 0.29
CA ASN A 132 5.29 -11.50 0.72
C ASN A 132 5.95 -11.83 2.06
N ARG A 133 5.25 -12.53 2.93
CA ARG A 133 5.62 -12.84 4.31
C ARG A 133 5.71 -11.64 5.27
N SER A 134 5.23 -10.44 4.87
CA SER A 134 5.13 -9.30 5.77
C SER A 134 3.91 -9.42 6.69
N ARG A 135 4.05 -8.90 7.90
CA ARG A 135 2.95 -8.81 8.86
C ARG A 135 1.97 -7.72 8.48
N VAL A 136 0.69 -7.98 8.69
CA VAL A 136 -0.41 -7.05 8.48
C VAL A 136 -1.35 -7.07 9.67
N GLU A 137 -1.99 -5.94 9.93
CA GLU A 137 -3.06 -5.81 10.92
C GLU A 137 -4.37 -5.61 10.19
N ILE A 138 -5.38 -6.36 10.57
CA ILE A 138 -6.70 -6.38 9.97
C ILE A 138 -7.71 -5.88 10.99
N ARG A 139 -8.65 -5.06 10.57
CA ARG A 139 -9.82 -4.62 11.34
C ARG A 139 -11.04 -4.63 10.45
N LYS A 140 -12.19 -4.87 11.00
CA LYS A 140 -13.46 -4.66 10.31
C LYS A 140 -13.68 -3.17 10.06
N ALA A 141 -14.17 -2.84 8.89
CA ALA A 141 -14.63 -1.48 8.62
C ALA A 141 -15.92 -1.23 9.40
N ILE A 142 -16.07 -0.05 9.99
CA ILE A 142 -17.36 0.38 10.52
C ILE A 142 -18.22 0.73 9.32
N SER A 143 -19.32 0.03 9.12
CA SER A 143 -20.37 0.54 8.24
C SER A 143 -21.03 1.73 8.95
N VAL A 144 -20.65 2.93 8.55
CA VAL A 144 -21.47 4.10 8.90
C VAL A 144 -22.77 3.92 8.12
N LYS A 145 -23.86 3.65 8.85
CA LYS A 145 -25.21 3.69 8.33
C LYS A 145 -25.58 5.12 8.00
#